data_df65603b86ff6bbddbe3b52baaf850d7
#
_entry.id   df65603b86ff6bbddbe3b52baaf850d7
#
_cell.length_a   1.000
_cell.length_b   1.000
_cell.length_c   1.000
_cell.angle_alpha   90.00
_cell.angle_beta   90.00
_cell.angle_gamma   90.00
#
_symmetry.space_group_name_H-M   'P 1'
#
loop_
_entity.id
_entity.type
_entity.pdbx_description
1 polymer ?
#
loop_
_entity_poly.entity_id
_entity_poly.type
_entity_poly.pdbx_seq_one_letter_code
_entity_poly.pdbx_strand_id
1 'polypeptide(L)'
;MEIQLPEHNQTPHEIVEALDSYIIGQSDAKKAVAVALRNRWRRMQLPEDIKDEILPKNIIMIGATGVGKTEIARRIAKLVNAPFLKVEASKFTEVGYVGRDVESMIRDLTEAAIGMVKQEHMHRKTEEAALLT
;
A
#
# COMPACT_ATOMS: atom_id res chain seq x y z
N MET A 1 -6.29 -15.68 -15.63
CA MET A 1 -7.13 -14.63 -15.06
C MET A 1 -6.25 -13.44 -14.70
N GLU A 2 -6.19 -12.48 -15.59
CA GLU A 2 -5.49 -11.23 -15.27
C GLU A 2 -6.32 -10.47 -14.24
N ILE A 3 -5.78 -10.33 -13.06
CA ILE A 3 -6.31 -9.36 -12.09
C ILE A 3 -5.94 -8.00 -12.65
N GLN A 4 -6.86 -7.36 -13.35
CA GLN A 4 -6.73 -5.95 -13.66
C GLN A 4 -6.77 -5.19 -12.33
N LEU A 5 -5.59 -4.89 -11.83
CA LEU A 5 -5.48 -3.89 -10.77
C LEU A 5 -6.03 -2.58 -11.32
N PRO A 6 -6.84 -1.86 -10.56
CA PRO A 6 -7.33 -0.57 -11.01
C PRO A 6 -6.15 0.28 -11.46
N GLU A 7 -6.25 0.85 -12.63
CA GLU A 7 -5.22 1.70 -13.21
C GLU A 7 -5.07 2.96 -12.36
N HIS A 8 -4.22 2.90 -11.37
CA HIS A 8 -3.86 4.07 -10.57
C HIS A 8 -2.84 4.92 -11.34
N ASN A 9 -3.28 5.52 -12.42
CA ASN A 9 -2.49 6.42 -13.23
C ASN A 9 -2.54 7.86 -12.71
N GLN A 10 -2.47 8.02 -11.39
CA GLN A 10 -2.45 9.34 -10.78
C GLN A 10 -1.06 9.96 -10.88
N THR A 11 -1.02 11.25 -11.23
CA THR A 11 0.22 12.02 -11.17
C THR A 11 0.62 12.26 -9.71
N PRO A 12 1.91 12.53 -9.43
CA PRO A 12 2.34 12.89 -8.08
C PRO A 12 1.54 14.06 -7.49
N HIS A 13 1.17 15.03 -8.29
CA HIS A 13 0.37 16.17 -7.87
C HIS A 13 -1.03 15.74 -7.40
N GLU A 14 -1.70 14.90 -8.15
CA GLU A 14 -3.01 14.34 -7.80
C GLU A 14 -2.97 13.51 -6.52
N ILE A 15 -1.88 12.75 -6.32
CA ILE A 15 -1.67 11.97 -5.09
C ILE A 15 -1.50 12.90 -3.89
N VAL A 16 -0.72 13.99 -4.03
CA VAL A 16 -0.55 14.99 -2.95
C VAL A 16 -1.88 15.65 -2.62
N GLU A 17 -2.68 16.03 -3.61
CA GLU A 17 -4.01 16.61 -3.38
C GLU A 17 -4.93 15.66 -2.60
N ALA A 18 -4.93 14.38 -2.97
CA ALA A 18 -5.71 13.37 -2.27
C ALA A 18 -5.24 13.19 -0.81
N LEU A 19 -3.95 13.22 -0.56
CA LEU A 19 -3.39 13.16 0.79
C LEU A 19 -3.70 14.42 1.61
N ASP A 20 -3.70 15.58 0.99
CA ASP A 20 -4.01 16.86 1.65
C ASP A 20 -5.44 16.90 2.21
N SER A 21 -6.35 16.13 1.63
CA SER A 21 -7.73 16.01 2.13
C SER A 21 -7.82 15.31 3.49
N TYR A 22 -6.83 14.52 3.87
CA TYR A 22 -6.84 13.69 5.08
C TYR A 22 -5.73 14.01 6.07
N ILE A 23 -4.62 14.58 5.60
CA ILE A 23 -3.42 14.80 6.38
C ILE A 23 -3.03 16.27 6.30
N ILE A 24 -2.96 16.92 7.45
CA ILE A 24 -2.57 18.33 7.56
C ILE A 24 -1.05 18.42 7.65
N GLY A 25 -0.44 19.31 6.85
CA GLY A 25 0.99 19.51 6.84
C GLY A 25 1.75 18.36 6.16
N GLN A 26 3.00 18.13 6.58
CA GLN A 26 3.88 17.06 6.06
C GLN A 26 4.11 17.12 4.54
N SER A 27 4.27 18.33 4.02
CA SER A 27 4.36 18.60 2.57
C SER A 27 5.47 17.79 1.88
N ASP A 28 6.66 17.76 2.46
CA ASP A 28 7.82 17.07 1.88
C ASP A 28 7.63 15.55 1.88
N ALA A 29 7.08 15.00 2.96
CA ALA A 29 6.78 13.58 3.07
C ALA A 29 5.72 13.16 2.04
N LYS A 30 4.66 13.93 1.86
CA LYS A 30 3.62 13.69 0.87
C LYS A 30 4.18 13.67 -0.55
N LYS A 31 5.03 14.64 -0.88
CA LYS A 31 5.69 14.71 -2.21
C LYS A 31 6.60 13.51 -2.45
N ALA A 32 7.45 13.16 -1.48
CA ALA A 32 8.36 12.02 -1.60
C ALA A 32 7.59 10.71 -1.84
N VAL A 33 6.52 10.49 -1.10
CA VAL A 33 5.68 9.32 -1.24
C VAL A 33 4.93 9.31 -2.58
N ALA A 34 4.41 10.45 -3.00
CA ALA A 34 3.73 10.57 -4.29
C ALA A 34 4.65 10.24 -5.46
N VAL A 35 5.91 10.71 -5.42
CA VAL A 35 6.92 10.38 -6.42
C VAL A 35 7.25 8.87 -6.40
N ALA A 36 7.38 8.28 -5.22
CA ALA A 36 7.66 6.85 -5.08
C ALA A 36 6.53 5.99 -5.65
N LEU A 37 5.27 6.35 -5.43
CA LEU A 37 4.13 5.66 -6.02
C LEU A 37 4.12 5.77 -7.55
N ARG A 38 4.44 6.94 -8.08
CA ARG A 38 4.53 7.15 -9.53
C ARG A 38 5.65 6.31 -10.14
N ASN A 39 6.81 6.24 -9.48
CA ASN A 39 7.91 5.42 -9.92
C ASN A 39 7.57 3.92 -9.89
N ARG A 40 6.82 3.48 -8.88
CA ARG A 40 6.32 2.11 -8.83
C ARG A 40 5.38 1.82 -10.00
N TRP A 41 4.47 2.72 -10.30
CA TRP A 41 3.56 2.56 -11.43
C TRP A 41 4.33 2.49 -12.76
N ARG A 42 5.32 3.38 -12.96
CA ARG A 42 6.18 3.35 -14.14
C ARG A 42 6.95 2.04 -14.27
N ARG A 43 7.47 1.53 -13.16
CA ARG A 43 8.16 0.24 -13.13
C ARG A 43 7.25 -0.90 -13.60
N MET A 44 6.00 -0.89 -13.18
CA MET A 44 5.02 -1.91 -13.57
C MET A 44 4.68 -1.90 -15.06
N GLN A 45 4.92 -0.79 -15.75
CA GLN A 45 4.72 -0.66 -17.21
C GLN A 45 5.91 -1.18 -18.02
N LEU A 46 7.01 -1.51 -17.39
CA LEU A 46 8.21 -2.00 -18.08
C LEU A 46 8.07 -3.48 -18.48
N PRO A 47 8.75 -3.91 -19.56
CA PRO A 47 8.90 -5.33 -19.86
C PRO A 47 9.55 -6.11 -18.71
N GLU A 48 9.20 -7.38 -18.57
CA GLU A 48 9.63 -8.20 -17.41
C GLU A 48 11.15 -8.28 -17.26
N ASP A 49 11.87 -8.37 -18.37
CA ASP A 49 13.34 -8.43 -18.38
C ASP A 49 13.98 -7.17 -17.79
N ILE A 50 13.45 -6.00 -18.10
CA ILE A 50 13.95 -4.72 -17.59
C ILE A 50 13.42 -4.47 -16.15
N LYS A 51 12.21 -4.88 -15.89
CA LYS A 51 11.55 -4.71 -14.59
C LYS A 51 12.32 -5.39 -13.45
N ASP A 52 12.89 -6.55 -13.71
CA ASP A 52 13.67 -7.29 -12.71
C ASP A 52 15.02 -6.62 -12.40
N GLU A 53 15.55 -5.83 -13.32
CA GLU A 53 16.77 -5.05 -13.09
C GLU A 53 16.55 -3.80 -12.24
N ILE A 54 15.31 -3.31 -12.19
CA ILE A 54 14.95 -2.09 -11.44
C ILE A 54 14.28 -2.48 -10.12
N LEU A 55 15.05 -2.42 -9.04
CA LEU A 55 14.55 -2.71 -7.70
C LEU A 55 13.65 -1.57 -7.19
N PRO A 56 12.49 -1.90 -6.62
CA PRO A 56 11.69 -0.89 -5.93
C PRO A 56 12.44 -0.35 -4.71
N LYS A 57 12.35 0.95 -4.51
CA LYS A 57 12.99 1.61 -3.36
C LYS A 57 12.05 1.60 -2.16
N ASN A 58 12.60 1.28 -1.00
CA ASN A 58 11.91 1.43 0.27
C ASN A 58 12.01 2.88 0.75
N ILE A 59 11.01 3.32 1.49
CA ILE A 59 10.96 4.66 2.07
C ILE A 59 11.10 4.55 3.57
N ILE A 60 12.01 5.34 4.13
CA ILE A 60 12.16 5.49 5.57
C ILE A 60 11.60 6.85 5.98
N MET A 61 10.60 6.84 6.84
CA MET A 61 10.03 8.07 7.42
C MET A 61 10.52 8.24 8.84
N ILE A 62 11.16 9.38 9.12
CA ILE A 62 11.72 9.70 10.42
C ILE A 62 10.95 10.89 11.01
N GLY A 63 10.56 10.78 12.25
CA GLY A 63 9.86 11.84 12.96
C GLY A 63 9.35 11.37 14.32
N ALA A 64 8.91 12.31 15.13
CA ALA A 64 8.35 12.02 16.44
C ALA A 64 7.06 11.19 16.34
N THR A 65 6.73 10.47 17.40
CA THR A 65 5.46 9.75 17.50
C THR A 65 4.29 10.74 17.44
N GLY A 66 3.26 10.38 16.66
CA GLY A 66 2.05 11.20 16.55
C GLY A 66 2.08 12.28 15.47
N VAL A 67 3.14 12.37 14.65
CA VAL A 67 3.22 13.36 13.56
C VAL A 67 2.56 12.89 12.24
N GLY A 68 1.93 11.74 12.22
CA GLY A 68 1.17 11.28 11.07
C GLY A 68 1.86 10.30 10.12
N LYS A 69 3.04 9.77 10.48
CA LYS A 69 3.78 8.82 9.62
C LYS A 69 2.96 7.59 9.22
N THR A 70 2.32 6.94 10.19
CA THR A 70 1.48 5.76 9.95
C THR A 70 0.24 6.11 9.14
N GLU A 71 -0.35 7.28 9.39
CA GLU A 71 -1.55 7.73 8.68
C GLU A 71 -1.27 7.98 7.20
N ILE A 72 -0.12 8.55 6.85
CA ILE A 72 0.33 8.72 5.47
C ILE A 72 0.39 7.34 4.78
N ALA A 73 1.05 6.38 5.39
CA ALA A 73 1.18 5.03 4.83
C ALA A 73 -0.18 4.34 4.64
N ARG A 74 -1.07 4.46 5.62
CA ARG A 74 -2.42 3.87 5.56
C ARG A 74 -3.25 4.50 4.44
N ARG A 75 -3.21 5.82 4.29
CA ARG A 75 -3.97 6.52 3.24
C ARG A 75 -3.45 6.20 1.85
N ILE A 76 -2.14 6.06 1.70
CA ILE A 76 -1.54 5.63 0.43
C ILE A 76 -2.01 4.23 0.05
N ALA A 77 -1.99 3.30 0.99
CA ALA A 77 -2.46 1.94 0.75
C ALA A 77 -3.92 1.94 0.24
N LYS A 78 -4.77 2.79 0.81
CA LYS A 78 -6.15 2.95 0.34
C LYS A 78 -6.22 3.55 -1.07
N LEU A 79 -5.42 4.56 -1.36
CA LEU A 79 -5.39 5.20 -2.68
C LEU A 79 -5.01 4.23 -3.80
N VAL A 80 -4.09 3.33 -3.54
CA VAL A 80 -3.63 2.36 -4.53
C VAL A 80 -4.30 0.98 -4.38
N ASN A 81 -5.31 0.89 -3.54
CA ASN A 81 -6.01 -0.37 -3.25
C ASN A 81 -5.06 -1.52 -2.91
N ALA A 82 -4.09 -1.25 -2.05
CA ALA A 82 -3.10 -2.21 -1.59
C ALA A 82 -3.38 -2.66 -0.15
N PRO A 83 -3.01 -3.89 0.21
CA PRO A 83 -3.10 -4.32 1.59
C PRO A 83 -2.14 -3.53 2.46
N PHE A 84 -2.55 -3.26 3.69
CA PHE A 84 -1.76 -2.53 4.68
C PHE A 84 -1.60 -3.37 5.93
N LEU A 85 -0.37 -3.47 6.41
CA LEU A 85 -0.04 -4.13 7.65
C LEU A 85 0.89 -3.25 8.48
N LYS A 86 0.48 -2.91 9.68
CA LYS A 86 1.33 -2.23 10.65
C LYS A 86 1.99 -3.25 11.56
N VAL A 87 3.30 -3.21 11.64
CA VAL A 87 4.09 -4.06 12.54
C VAL A 87 5.03 -3.21 13.38
N GLU A 88 5.25 -3.64 14.62
CA GLU A 88 6.23 -3.02 15.50
C GLU A 88 7.54 -3.79 15.44
N ALA A 89 8.62 -3.13 15.02
CA ALA A 89 9.93 -3.78 14.85
C ALA A 89 10.45 -4.42 16.14
N SER A 90 10.12 -3.84 17.29
CA SER A 90 10.50 -4.37 18.59
C SER A 90 9.92 -5.76 18.92
N LYS A 91 8.85 -6.16 18.21
CA LYS A 91 8.22 -7.49 18.36
C LYS A 91 8.86 -8.56 17.49
N PHE A 92 9.75 -8.16 16.59
CA PHE A 92 10.51 -9.06 15.74
C PHE A 92 11.87 -9.29 16.37
N THR A 93 12.15 -10.55 16.69
CA THR A 93 13.39 -10.95 17.32
C THR A 93 14.25 -11.75 16.36
N GLU A 94 15.56 -11.79 16.65
CA GLU A 94 16.50 -12.64 15.94
C GLU A 94 16.12 -14.11 16.04
N VAL A 95 16.64 -14.92 15.11
CA VAL A 95 16.42 -16.38 15.03
C VAL A 95 16.64 -17.06 16.39
N GLY A 96 15.62 -17.78 16.86
CA GLY A 96 15.67 -18.57 18.11
C GLY A 96 14.89 -17.98 19.28
N TYR A 97 14.29 -16.83 19.16
CA TYR A 97 13.43 -16.22 20.18
C TYR A 97 11.94 -16.46 19.92
N VAL A 98 11.15 -16.56 20.99
CA VAL A 98 9.68 -16.60 20.92
C VAL A 98 9.17 -15.22 20.55
N GLY A 99 9.09 -14.91 19.25
CA GLY A 99 8.61 -13.65 18.73
C GLY A 99 8.12 -13.81 17.30
N ARG A 100 7.58 -12.73 16.74
CA ARG A 100 7.19 -12.72 15.33
C ARG A 100 8.42 -12.66 14.44
N ASP A 101 8.47 -13.50 13.45
CA ASP A 101 9.50 -13.53 12.42
C ASP A 101 9.03 -12.84 11.13
N VAL A 102 9.93 -12.71 10.17
CA VAL A 102 9.62 -12.09 8.87
C VAL A 102 8.58 -12.90 8.10
N GLU A 103 8.57 -14.21 8.25
CA GLU A 103 7.59 -15.10 7.61
C GLU A 103 6.17 -14.82 8.12
N SER A 104 6.02 -14.52 9.40
CA SER A 104 4.72 -14.16 9.97
C SER A 104 4.19 -12.83 9.40
N MET A 105 5.07 -11.86 9.09
CA MET A 105 4.68 -10.63 8.40
C MET A 105 4.06 -10.91 7.03
N ILE A 106 4.71 -11.74 6.24
CA ILE A 106 4.25 -12.08 4.90
C ILE A 106 2.93 -12.84 4.97
N ARG A 107 2.79 -13.74 5.92
CA ARG A 107 1.55 -14.46 6.17
C ARG A 107 0.40 -13.52 6.51
N ASP A 108 0.62 -12.61 7.46
CA ASP A 108 -0.38 -11.64 7.89
C ASP A 108 -0.77 -10.68 6.75
N LEU A 109 0.21 -10.25 5.96
CA LEU A 109 -0.04 -9.41 4.79
C LEU A 109 -0.85 -10.15 3.71
N THR A 110 -0.56 -11.41 3.49
CA THR A 110 -1.31 -12.27 2.56
C THR A 110 -2.75 -12.44 3.02
N GLU A 111 -2.98 -12.68 4.31
CA GLU A 111 -4.32 -12.76 4.88
C GLU A 111 -5.10 -11.45 4.71
N ALA A 112 -4.45 -10.31 4.93
CA ALA A 112 -5.05 -9.01 4.70
C ALA A 112 -5.44 -8.81 3.23
N ALA A 113 -4.58 -9.22 2.30
CA ALA A 113 -4.86 -9.15 0.87
C ALA A 113 -6.04 -10.05 0.47
N ILE A 114 -6.11 -11.27 0.99
CA ILE A 114 -7.23 -12.18 0.78
C ILE A 114 -8.54 -11.58 1.31
N GLY A 115 -8.50 -10.98 2.48
CA GLY A 115 -9.66 -10.30 3.07
C GLY A 115 -10.18 -9.16 2.19
N MET A 116 -9.29 -8.35 1.63
CA MET A 116 -9.64 -7.27 0.70
C MET A 116 -10.32 -7.79 -0.56
N VAL A 117 -9.78 -8.83 -1.18
CA VAL A 117 -10.35 -9.45 -2.40
C VAL A 117 -11.73 -10.04 -2.10
N LYS A 118 -11.91 -10.70 -0.97
CA LYS A 118 -13.20 -11.23 -0.55
C LYS A 118 -14.24 -10.14 -0.36
N GLN A 119 -13.89 -9.04 0.32
CA GLN A 119 -14.80 -7.91 0.51
C GLN A 119 -15.20 -7.27 -0.81
N GLU A 120 -14.28 -7.07 -1.70
CA GLU A 120 -14.52 -6.52 -3.03
C GLU A 120 -15.46 -7.44 -3.84
N HIS A 121 -15.23 -8.75 -3.79
CA HIS A 121 -16.06 -9.74 -4.45
C HIS A 121 -17.49 -9.76 -3.88
N MET A 122 -17.63 -9.74 -2.56
CA MET A 122 -18.93 -9.67 -1.89
C MET A 122 -19.68 -8.39 -2.23
N HIS A 123 -19.01 -7.25 -2.25
CA HIS A 123 -19.60 -5.97 -2.62
C HIS A 123 -20.14 -6.00 -4.05
N ARG A 124 -19.36 -6.52 -4.99
CA ARG A 124 -19.75 -6.69 -6.39
C ARG A 124 -20.98 -7.60 -6.52
N LYS A 125 -21.01 -8.72 -5.79
CA LYS A 125 -22.15 -9.63 -5.77
C LYS A 125 -23.39 -8.99 -5.18
N THR A 126 -23.27 -8.18 -4.16
CA THR A 126 -24.37 -7.43 -3.56
C THR A 126 -24.94 -6.41 -4.56
N GLU A 127 -24.12 -5.71 -5.29
CA GLU A 127 -24.55 -4.79 -6.34
C GLU A 127 -25.27 -5.52 -7.48
N GLU A 128 -24.73 -6.65 -7.95
CA GLU A 128 -25.39 -7.50 -8.95
C GLU A 128 -26.77 -7.98 -8.49
N ALA A 129 -26.87 -8.42 -7.24
CA ALA A 129 -28.15 -8.84 -6.66
C ALA A 129 -29.16 -7.69 -6.59
N ALA A 130 -28.72 -6.47 -6.25
CA ALA A 130 -29.58 -5.28 -6.22
C ALA A 130 -30.10 -4.91 -7.62
N LEU A 131 -29.32 -5.11 -8.66
CA LEU A 131 -29.72 -4.86 -10.04
C LEU A 131 -30.74 -5.89 -10.58
N LEU A 132 -30.83 -7.09 -9.99
CA LEU A 132 -31.75 -8.15 -10.37
C LEU A 132 -33.12 -8.03 -9.69
N THR A 133 -33.25 -7.19 -8.71
CA THR A 133 -34.51 -6.89 -8.03
C THR A 133 -35.06 -5.55 -8.49
#